data_bbf970b01fd8ce829dbf89bd79128661
#
_entry.id   bbf970b01fd8ce829dbf89bd79128661
#
_cell.length_a   1.000
_cell.length_b   1.000
_cell.length_c   1.000
_cell.angle_alpha   90.00
_cell.angle_beta   90.00
_cell.angle_gamma   90.00
#
_symmetry.space_group_name_H-M   'P 1'
#
loop_
_entity.id
_entity.type
_entity.pdbx_description
1 polymer ?
#
loop_
_entity_poly.entity_id
_entity_poly.type
_entity_poly.pdbx_seq_one_letter_code
_entity_poly.pdbx_strand_id
1 'polypeptide(L)'
;DPILLSNTLTIQEHKRLFSKIADLLNGYTDKVVISFADFYKKTERNLKSVQIPIKSENTISKFEFFNILDKEFEDNLKELVLFMKNVAKENGMTIETCSEEIDLKIRYGIEITHGKCIDNELLEKIAHKKGFPSKKDKGQRQACGCVESRDIGIYDTCVHGCQYCYATTQHDKATENKKKHNPESPFLLGDFPTSFT
;
A
#
# COMPACT_ATOMS: atom_id res chain seq x y z
N ASP A 1 -2.46 0.71 4.79
CA ASP A 1 -2.21 0.04 3.56
C ASP A 1 -0.72 -0.33 3.43
N PRO A 2 -0.35 -1.57 3.26
CA PRO A 2 -1.17 -2.77 3.02
C PRO A 2 -1.78 -3.35 4.31
N ILE A 3 -2.78 -4.25 4.14
CA ILE A 3 -3.41 -4.99 5.25
C ILE A 3 -2.38 -5.95 5.84
N LEU A 4 -2.06 -5.76 7.11
CA LEU A 4 -1.07 -6.54 7.86
C LEU A 4 -1.68 -6.95 9.19
N LEU A 5 -1.79 -8.26 9.43
CA LEU A 5 -2.29 -8.76 10.72
C LEU A 5 -1.20 -8.79 11.78
N SER A 6 -1.60 -8.56 13.01
CA SER A 6 -0.76 -8.78 14.19
C SER A 6 -1.61 -9.15 15.39
N ASN A 7 -0.96 -9.51 16.50
CA ASN A 7 -1.63 -9.75 17.77
C ASN A 7 -2.35 -8.51 18.35
N THR A 8 -2.09 -7.31 17.83
CA THR A 8 -2.78 -6.06 18.21
C THR A 8 -3.59 -5.44 17.08
N LEU A 9 -3.17 -5.63 15.82
CA LEU A 9 -3.91 -5.18 14.64
C LEU A 9 -4.72 -6.36 14.09
N THR A 10 -5.78 -6.69 14.80
CA THR A 10 -6.66 -7.82 14.51
C THR A 10 -7.63 -7.53 13.37
N ILE A 11 -8.36 -8.54 12.90
CA ILE A 11 -9.45 -8.36 11.92
C ILE A 11 -10.48 -7.33 12.40
N GLN A 12 -10.84 -7.35 13.67
CA GLN A 12 -11.81 -6.41 14.22
C GLN A 12 -11.28 -4.97 14.22
N GLU A 13 -10.00 -4.81 14.50
CA GLU A 13 -9.36 -3.48 14.44
C GLU A 13 -9.25 -2.99 12.99
N HIS A 14 -8.93 -3.84 12.02
CA HIS A 14 -9.00 -3.49 10.61
C HIS A 14 -10.39 -3.04 10.18
N LYS A 15 -11.43 -3.75 10.59
CA LYS A 15 -12.82 -3.37 10.31
C LYS A 15 -13.16 -2.00 10.89
N ARG A 16 -12.82 -1.79 12.16
CA ARG A 16 -13.07 -0.52 12.85
C ARG A 16 -12.37 0.66 12.16
N LEU A 17 -11.08 0.49 11.81
CA LEU A 17 -10.29 1.52 11.14
C LEU A 17 -10.81 1.79 9.73
N PHE A 18 -11.14 0.73 8.98
CA PHE A 18 -11.67 0.88 7.62
C PHE A 18 -13.00 1.63 7.62
N SER A 19 -13.96 1.26 8.49
CA SER A 19 -15.23 1.98 8.62
C SER A 19 -15.00 3.46 8.91
N LYS A 20 -14.15 3.76 9.91
CA LYS A 20 -13.85 5.15 10.27
C LYS A 20 -13.26 5.95 9.11
N ILE A 21 -12.35 5.37 8.33
CA ILE A 21 -11.76 6.04 7.16
C ILE A 21 -12.80 6.21 6.06
N ALA A 22 -13.61 5.18 5.79
CA ALA A 22 -14.66 5.24 4.78
C ALA A 22 -15.69 6.34 5.10
N ASP A 23 -16.15 6.42 6.35
CA ASP A 23 -17.08 7.45 6.81
C ASP A 23 -16.49 8.87 6.64
N LEU A 24 -15.21 9.06 6.98
CA LEU A 24 -14.51 10.35 6.83
C LEU A 24 -14.32 10.76 5.36
N LEU A 25 -14.21 9.80 4.45
CA LEU A 25 -13.99 10.03 3.02
C LEU A 25 -15.27 9.96 2.19
N ASN A 26 -16.41 9.70 2.81
CA ASN A 26 -17.70 9.68 2.14
C ASN A 26 -17.97 11.03 1.45
N GLY A 27 -18.25 10.98 0.14
CA GLY A 27 -18.45 12.17 -0.70
C GLY A 27 -17.16 12.87 -1.17
N TYR A 28 -15.98 12.39 -0.73
CA TYR A 28 -14.68 12.94 -1.16
C TYR A 28 -13.87 11.98 -2.04
N THR A 29 -14.24 10.70 -2.07
CA THR A 29 -13.60 9.69 -2.92
C THR A 29 -14.62 8.71 -3.47
N ASP A 30 -14.41 8.29 -4.72
CA ASP A 30 -15.27 7.33 -5.43
C ASP A 30 -14.72 5.91 -5.41
N LYS A 31 -13.46 5.75 -5.00
CA LYS A 31 -12.76 4.46 -5.09
C LYS A 31 -11.84 4.24 -3.89
N VAL A 32 -11.83 3.01 -3.40
CA VAL A 32 -10.83 2.52 -2.45
C VAL A 32 -10.05 1.37 -3.08
N VAL A 33 -8.75 1.36 -2.87
CA VAL A 33 -7.86 0.27 -3.31
C VAL A 33 -7.27 -0.39 -2.07
N ILE A 34 -7.39 -1.70 -1.99
CA ILE A 34 -6.82 -2.50 -0.90
C ILE A 34 -5.69 -3.38 -1.41
N SER A 35 -4.72 -3.67 -0.55
CA SER A 35 -3.65 -4.64 -0.80
C SER A 35 -3.32 -5.40 0.47
N PHE A 36 -2.72 -6.57 0.32
CA PHE A 36 -2.24 -7.39 1.42
C PHE A 36 -0.72 -7.27 1.54
N ALA A 37 -0.21 -7.33 2.77
CA ALA A 37 1.22 -7.18 3.01
C ALA A 37 2.00 -8.36 2.44
N ASP A 38 2.96 -8.06 1.56
CA ASP A 38 3.91 -9.05 1.05
C ASP A 38 5.04 -9.31 2.06
N PHE A 39 5.23 -10.56 2.42
CA PHE A 39 6.27 -10.98 3.35
C PHE A 39 7.58 -11.32 2.61
N TYR A 40 8.22 -10.30 2.05
CA TYR A 40 9.58 -10.44 1.53
C TYR A 40 10.59 -10.71 2.67
N LYS A 41 11.69 -11.37 2.38
CA LYS A 41 12.76 -11.67 3.36
C LYS A 41 13.20 -10.46 4.20
N LYS A 42 13.25 -9.27 3.59
CA LYS A 42 13.58 -8.03 4.29
C LYS A 42 12.45 -7.61 5.23
N THR A 43 11.21 -7.65 4.76
CA THR A 43 10.02 -7.32 5.53
C THR A 43 9.88 -8.23 6.74
N GLU A 44 9.98 -9.55 6.55
CA GLU A 44 9.96 -10.52 7.66
C GLU A 44 11.03 -10.24 8.71
N ARG A 45 12.27 -9.97 8.27
CA ARG A 45 13.37 -9.67 9.19
C ARG A 45 13.08 -8.41 10.01
N ASN A 46 12.59 -7.36 9.37
CA ASN A 46 12.27 -6.11 10.05
C ASN A 46 11.10 -6.29 11.02
N LEU A 47 10.03 -6.97 10.61
CA LEU A 47 8.86 -7.22 11.45
C LEU A 47 9.22 -8.09 12.69
N LYS A 48 10.10 -9.08 12.53
CA LYS A 48 10.60 -9.89 13.65
C LYS A 48 11.41 -9.09 14.68
N SER A 49 11.95 -7.94 14.30
CA SER A 49 12.72 -7.06 15.19
C SER A 49 11.86 -6.04 15.94
N VAL A 50 10.59 -5.90 15.59
CA VAL A 50 9.69 -4.92 16.24
C VAL A 50 9.38 -5.36 17.66
N GLN A 51 9.75 -4.53 18.62
CA GLN A 51 9.39 -4.67 20.03
C GLN A 51 8.64 -3.42 20.44
N ILE A 52 7.41 -3.57 20.92
CA ILE A 52 6.64 -2.46 21.45
C ILE A 52 6.37 -2.72 22.93
N PRO A 53 6.75 -1.79 23.82
CA PRO A 53 6.40 -1.91 25.23
C PRO A 53 4.88 -1.75 25.38
N ILE A 54 4.21 -2.78 25.94
CA ILE A 54 2.81 -2.68 26.31
C ILE A 54 2.73 -1.87 27.60
N LYS A 55 2.08 -0.71 27.54
CA LYS A 55 2.02 0.28 28.63
C LYS A 55 1.32 -0.20 29.90
N SER A 56 0.66 -1.37 29.92
CA SER A 56 -0.19 -1.77 31.07
C SER A 56 0.48 -2.62 32.13
N GLU A 57 1.61 -3.29 31.89
CA GLU A 57 2.16 -4.30 32.84
C GLU A 57 3.66 -4.46 32.80
N ASN A 58 4.50 -3.51 32.62
CA ASN A 58 5.98 -3.71 32.56
C ASN A 58 6.43 -4.96 31.78
N THR A 59 5.56 -5.55 30.97
CA THR A 59 5.79 -6.75 30.18
C THR A 59 6.05 -6.35 28.74
N ILE A 60 7.21 -6.68 28.21
CA ILE A 60 7.50 -6.56 26.79
C ILE A 60 6.83 -7.75 26.11
N SER A 61 5.64 -7.54 25.50
CA SER A 61 5.12 -8.55 24.61
C SER A 61 5.79 -8.42 23.25
N LYS A 62 6.17 -9.56 22.73
CA LYS A 62 6.69 -9.67 21.37
C LYS A 62 5.53 -9.36 20.40
N PHE A 63 5.75 -8.44 19.48
CA PHE A 63 4.84 -8.25 18.35
C PHE A 63 4.92 -9.47 17.45
N GLU A 64 3.76 -10.06 17.17
CA GLU A 64 3.62 -11.17 16.23
C GLU A 64 2.83 -10.66 15.02
N PHE A 65 3.40 -10.83 13.85
CA PHE A 65 2.78 -10.48 12.58
C PHE A 65 2.38 -11.74 11.83
N PHE A 66 1.24 -11.70 11.16
CA PHE A 66 0.67 -12.83 10.46
C PHE A 66 0.38 -12.45 9.01
N ASN A 67 0.66 -13.36 8.10
CA ASN A 67 0.27 -13.21 6.71
C ASN A 67 -1.20 -13.62 6.56
N ILE A 68 -2.08 -12.66 6.27
CA ILE A 68 -3.52 -12.92 6.10
C ILE A 68 -3.82 -13.86 4.93
N LEU A 69 -2.88 -14.05 4.00
CA LEU A 69 -3.02 -14.96 2.86
C LEU A 69 -2.72 -16.42 3.20
N ASP A 70 -2.19 -16.70 4.40
CA ASP A 70 -1.93 -18.05 4.86
C ASP A 70 -3.26 -18.79 5.10
N LYS A 71 -3.23 -20.11 4.86
CA LYS A 71 -4.43 -20.96 4.89
C LYS A 71 -5.19 -20.90 6.22
N GLU A 72 -4.50 -20.71 7.32
CA GLU A 72 -5.11 -20.61 8.66
C GLU A 72 -5.99 -19.36 8.83
N PHE A 73 -5.76 -18.31 8.03
CA PHE A 73 -6.53 -17.06 8.05
C PHE A 73 -7.55 -16.96 6.93
N GLU A 74 -7.87 -18.06 6.23
CA GLU A 74 -8.76 -18.03 5.07
C GLU A 74 -10.15 -17.46 5.38
N ASP A 75 -10.76 -17.89 6.47
CA ASP A 75 -12.06 -17.37 6.92
C ASP A 75 -11.96 -15.91 7.35
N ASN A 76 -10.87 -15.52 7.99
CA ASN A 76 -10.59 -14.14 8.39
C ASN A 76 -10.46 -13.22 7.17
N LEU A 77 -9.75 -13.65 6.14
CA LEU A 77 -9.59 -12.91 4.89
C LEU A 77 -10.93 -12.71 4.20
N LYS A 78 -11.71 -13.80 4.05
CA LYS A 78 -13.03 -13.76 3.45
C LYS A 78 -13.97 -12.79 4.19
N GLU A 79 -14.00 -12.90 5.53
CA GLU A 79 -14.81 -12.03 6.39
C GLU A 79 -14.41 -10.56 6.23
N LEU A 80 -13.11 -10.25 6.29
CA LEU A 80 -12.60 -8.89 6.19
C LEU A 80 -12.91 -8.26 4.84
N VAL A 81 -12.63 -8.98 3.75
CA VAL A 81 -12.83 -8.49 2.39
C VAL A 81 -14.31 -8.23 2.10
N LEU A 82 -15.19 -9.15 2.53
CA LEU A 82 -16.64 -8.96 2.39
C LEU A 82 -17.13 -7.75 3.19
N PHE A 83 -16.62 -7.57 4.41
CA PHE A 83 -16.93 -6.41 5.24
C PHE A 83 -16.49 -5.10 4.57
N MET A 84 -15.24 -5.04 4.09
CA MET A 84 -14.71 -3.84 3.41
C MET A 84 -15.50 -3.51 2.15
N LYS A 85 -15.91 -4.53 1.37
CA LYS A 85 -16.77 -4.33 0.19
C LYS A 85 -18.10 -3.68 0.56
N ASN A 86 -18.76 -4.17 1.61
CA ASN A 86 -20.05 -3.63 2.05
C ASN A 86 -19.92 -2.20 2.54
N VAL A 87 -18.93 -1.92 3.41
CA VAL A 87 -18.68 -0.57 3.93
C VAL A 87 -18.32 0.41 2.79
N ALA A 88 -17.49 0.01 1.84
CA ALA A 88 -17.18 0.86 0.68
C ALA A 88 -18.46 1.20 -0.10
N LYS A 89 -19.31 0.20 -0.38
CA LYS A 89 -20.58 0.40 -1.08
C LYS A 89 -21.54 1.32 -0.31
N GLU A 90 -21.67 1.14 0.99
CA GLU A 90 -22.51 1.98 1.87
C GLU A 90 -22.06 3.44 1.86
N ASN A 91 -20.76 3.67 1.67
CA ASN A 91 -20.16 5.01 1.57
C ASN A 91 -20.05 5.52 0.11
N GLY A 92 -20.73 4.88 -0.86
CA GLY A 92 -20.75 5.34 -2.24
C GLY A 92 -19.45 5.07 -3.03
N MET A 93 -18.55 4.22 -2.49
CA MET A 93 -17.25 3.92 -3.10
C MET A 93 -17.25 2.57 -3.79
N THR A 94 -16.49 2.46 -4.88
CA THR A 94 -16.06 1.17 -5.44
C THR A 94 -14.82 0.67 -4.70
N ILE A 95 -14.61 -0.66 -4.69
CA ILE A 95 -13.43 -1.29 -4.08
C ILE A 95 -12.69 -2.15 -5.11
N GLU A 96 -11.37 -2.03 -5.14
CA GLU A 96 -10.48 -2.78 -6.01
C GLU A 96 -9.29 -3.32 -5.21
N THR A 97 -8.63 -4.38 -5.71
CA THR A 97 -7.35 -4.85 -5.17
C THR A 97 -6.17 -4.33 -6.00
N CYS A 98 -5.02 -4.13 -5.37
CA CYS A 98 -3.80 -3.72 -6.07
C CYS A 98 -2.81 -4.89 -6.17
N SER A 99 -2.55 -5.33 -7.41
CA SER A 99 -1.44 -6.26 -7.72
C SER A 99 -1.46 -7.57 -6.91
N GLU A 100 -2.66 -8.06 -6.56
CA GLU A 100 -2.83 -9.29 -5.80
C GLU A 100 -2.89 -10.49 -6.76
N GLU A 101 -2.22 -11.60 -6.40
CA GLU A 101 -2.31 -12.85 -7.15
C GLU A 101 -3.62 -13.60 -6.88
N ILE A 102 -4.24 -13.32 -5.73
CA ILE A 102 -5.50 -13.92 -5.33
C ILE A 102 -6.68 -13.28 -6.05
N ASP A 103 -7.45 -14.08 -6.77
CA ASP A 103 -8.76 -13.68 -7.32
C ASP A 103 -9.85 -13.95 -6.28
N LEU A 104 -10.35 -12.89 -5.66
CA LEU A 104 -11.36 -12.97 -4.61
C LEU A 104 -12.73 -13.46 -5.11
N LYS A 105 -13.03 -13.26 -6.40
CA LYS A 105 -14.25 -13.78 -7.02
C LYS A 105 -14.17 -15.29 -7.20
N ILE A 106 -13.04 -15.78 -7.74
CA ILE A 106 -12.84 -17.23 -7.93
C ILE A 106 -12.80 -17.94 -6.58
N ARG A 107 -12.05 -17.38 -5.61
CA ARG A 107 -11.82 -18.05 -4.33
C ARG A 107 -13.02 -17.99 -3.38
N TYR A 108 -13.74 -16.87 -3.33
CA TYR A 108 -14.78 -16.63 -2.32
C TYR A 108 -16.13 -16.21 -2.90
N GLY A 109 -16.27 -16.02 -4.21
CA GLY A 109 -17.45 -15.46 -4.83
C GLY A 109 -17.65 -13.97 -4.54
N ILE A 110 -16.61 -13.27 -4.06
CA ILE A 110 -16.67 -11.85 -3.73
C ILE A 110 -16.18 -11.04 -4.93
N GLU A 111 -17.08 -10.33 -5.57
CA GLU A 111 -16.75 -9.47 -6.72
C GLU A 111 -15.99 -8.23 -6.27
N ILE A 112 -14.67 -8.31 -6.31
CA ILE A 112 -13.72 -7.20 -6.22
C ILE A 112 -12.75 -7.38 -7.37
N THR A 113 -12.65 -6.37 -8.22
CA THR A 113 -11.79 -6.41 -9.40
C THR A 113 -10.35 -6.04 -9.05
N HIS A 114 -9.41 -6.52 -9.85
CA HIS A 114 -8.04 -6.02 -9.79
C HIS A 114 -8.01 -4.61 -10.37
N GLY A 115 -7.51 -3.67 -9.58
CA GLY A 115 -7.37 -2.28 -9.96
C GLY A 115 -6.06 -1.97 -10.65
N LYS A 116 -5.96 -0.72 -11.08
CA LYS A 116 -4.75 -0.12 -11.64
C LYS A 116 -4.42 1.13 -10.85
N CYS A 117 -3.24 1.20 -10.24
CA CYS A 117 -2.77 2.43 -9.60
C CYS A 117 -2.46 3.52 -10.63
N ILE A 118 -1.95 3.11 -11.81
CA ILE A 118 -1.77 3.97 -12.97
C ILE A 118 -2.74 3.47 -14.04
N ASP A 119 -3.87 4.14 -14.09
CA ASP A 119 -5.03 3.75 -14.90
C ASP A 119 -5.22 4.71 -16.08
N ASN A 120 -5.02 4.20 -17.29
CA ASN A 120 -5.18 4.99 -18.51
C ASN A 120 -6.59 5.54 -18.70
N GLU A 121 -7.63 4.78 -18.30
CA GLU A 121 -9.02 5.23 -18.43
C GLU A 121 -9.34 6.38 -17.48
N LEU A 122 -8.84 6.27 -16.24
CA LEU A 122 -8.94 7.35 -15.26
C LEU A 122 -8.17 8.59 -15.72
N LEU A 123 -6.97 8.41 -16.28
CA LEU A 123 -6.18 9.51 -16.83
C LEU A 123 -6.90 10.20 -18.00
N GLU A 124 -7.53 9.45 -18.91
CA GLU A 124 -8.34 9.99 -19.99
C GLU A 124 -9.52 10.81 -19.49
N LYS A 125 -10.21 10.31 -18.45
CA LYS A 125 -11.34 11.00 -17.81
C LYS A 125 -10.90 12.31 -17.17
N ILE A 126 -9.81 12.30 -16.41
CA ILE A 126 -9.31 13.51 -15.71
C ILE A 126 -8.76 14.54 -16.68
N ALA A 127 -8.00 14.10 -17.67
CA ALA A 127 -7.38 15.00 -18.65
C ALA A 127 -8.35 15.45 -19.75
N HIS A 128 -9.58 14.93 -19.79
CA HIS A 128 -10.55 15.15 -20.88
C HIS A 128 -9.94 14.87 -22.27
N LYS A 129 -9.02 13.91 -22.36
CA LYS A 129 -8.26 13.57 -23.56
C LYS A 129 -8.14 12.06 -23.71
N LYS A 130 -8.37 11.53 -24.90
CA LYS A 130 -8.20 10.11 -25.25
C LYS A 130 -6.80 9.82 -25.79
N GLY A 131 -6.42 8.54 -25.77
CA GLY A 131 -5.19 8.05 -26.38
C GLY A 131 -4.00 7.96 -25.44
N PHE A 132 -4.25 7.84 -24.13
CA PHE A 132 -3.20 7.45 -23.19
C PHE A 132 -2.74 6.02 -23.46
N PRO A 133 -1.44 5.72 -23.30
CA PRO A 133 -0.93 4.35 -23.48
C PRO A 133 -1.70 3.35 -22.61
N SER A 134 -2.16 2.24 -23.22
CA SER A 134 -2.86 1.15 -22.51
C SER A 134 -1.99 -0.08 -22.28
N LYS A 135 -0.74 -0.06 -22.78
CA LYS A 135 0.20 -1.16 -22.66
C LYS A 135 0.58 -1.36 -21.19
N LYS A 136 0.50 -2.62 -20.72
CA LYS A 136 0.91 -2.99 -19.36
C LYS A 136 2.40 -2.70 -19.15
N ASP A 137 2.72 -2.15 -17.99
CA ASP A 137 4.10 -1.95 -17.55
C ASP A 137 4.81 -3.30 -17.34
N LYS A 138 5.95 -3.47 -18.02
CA LYS A 138 6.73 -4.71 -17.97
C LYS A 138 7.58 -4.83 -16.70
N GLY A 139 7.86 -3.73 -16.01
CA GLY A 139 8.60 -3.69 -14.76
C GLY A 139 7.77 -4.07 -13.54
N GLN A 140 6.45 -4.16 -13.70
CA GLN A 140 5.53 -4.48 -12.62
C GLN A 140 5.21 -5.97 -12.52
N ARG A 141 4.76 -6.41 -11.34
CA ARG A 141 4.32 -7.79 -11.07
C ARG A 141 3.29 -8.27 -12.10
N GLN A 142 3.20 -9.59 -12.30
CA GLN A 142 2.30 -10.16 -13.30
C GLN A 142 0.82 -9.79 -13.05
N ALA A 143 0.40 -9.80 -11.79
CA ALA A 143 -0.96 -9.44 -11.39
C ALA A 143 -1.25 -7.93 -11.43
N CYS A 144 -0.22 -7.07 -11.60
CA CYS A 144 -0.40 -5.63 -11.69
C CYS A 144 -1.03 -5.22 -13.02
N GLY A 145 -2.09 -4.43 -12.97
CA GLY A 145 -2.78 -3.91 -14.16
C GLY A 145 -2.30 -2.53 -14.64
N CYS A 146 -1.32 -1.92 -13.96
CA CYS A 146 -0.83 -0.58 -14.30
C CYS A 146 -0.29 -0.47 -15.71
N VAL A 147 -0.59 0.64 -16.38
CA VAL A 147 -0.03 0.95 -17.68
C VAL A 147 1.42 1.41 -17.58
N GLU A 148 2.14 1.32 -18.69
CA GLU A 148 3.55 1.72 -18.78
C GLU A 148 3.74 3.15 -18.27
N SER A 149 4.67 3.31 -17.34
CA SER A 149 4.93 4.57 -16.65
C SER A 149 6.41 4.68 -16.30
N ARG A 150 6.84 5.86 -15.88
CA ARG A 150 8.20 6.10 -15.41
C ARG A 150 8.16 6.49 -13.94
N ASP A 151 8.78 5.67 -13.09
CA ASP A 151 9.05 6.04 -11.70
C ASP A 151 10.12 7.14 -11.65
N ILE A 152 9.78 8.24 -10.99
CA ILE A 152 10.68 9.38 -10.73
C ILE A 152 11.19 9.37 -9.28
N GLY A 153 10.80 8.36 -8.48
CA GLY A 153 11.23 8.22 -7.09
C GLY A 153 12.69 7.79 -6.96
N ILE A 154 13.27 8.07 -5.80
CA ILE A 154 14.61 7.62 -5.41
C ILE A 154 14.51 6.84 -4.10
N TYR A 155 15.18 5.68 -4.02
CA TYR A 155 15.29 4.90 -2.80
C TYR A 155 16.01 5.69 -1.69
N ASP A 156 15.71 5.37 -0.44
CA ASP A 156 16.29 6.01 0.74
C ASP A 156 16.02 7.53 0.81
N THR A 157 14.80 7.97 0.48
CA THR A 157 14.38 9.38 0.61
C THR A 157 13.21 9.59 1.58
N CYS A 158 12.53 8.52 1.97
CA CYS A 158 11.40 8.57 2.90
C CYS A 158 11.87 8.35 4.36
N VAL A 159 11.49 9.26 5.26
CA VAL A 159 11.88 9.23 6.68
C VAL A 159 10.81 8.68 7.61
N HIS A 160 9.71 8.11 7.08
CA HIS A 160 8.61 7.58 7.91
C HIS A 160 8.99 6.36 8.76
N GLY A 161 10.00 5.57 8.35
CA GLY A 161 10.48 4.43 9.13
C GLY A 161 9.55 3.23 9.17
N CYS A 162 8.65 3.06 8.19
CA CYS A 162 7.75 1.91 8.12
C CYS A 162 8.53 0.59 8.11
N GLN A 163 8.22 -0.30 9.04
CA GLN A 163 8.96 -1.56 9.22
C GLN A 163 8.83 -2.52 8.02
N TYR A 164 7.74 -2.45 7.27
CA TYR A 164 7.52 -3.24 6.05
C TYR A 164 8.06 -2.54 4.77
N CYS A 165 8.73 -1.40 4.89
CA CYS A 165 9.19 -0.63 3.75
C CYS A 165 10.29 -1.36 2.97
N TYR A 166 10.10 -1.50 1.66
CA TYR A 166 11.11 -2.02 0.74
C TYR A 166 12.02 -0.91 0.16
N ALA A 167 11.54 0.33 0.12
CA ALA A 167 12.20 1.45 -0.56
C ALA A 167 13.23 2.19 0.32
N THR A 168 13.17 2.05 1.64
CA THR A 168 14.16 2.61 2.56
C THR A 168 15.05 1.49 3.09
N THR A 169 16.34 1.53 2.74
CA THR A 169 17.31 0.51 3.18
C THR A 169 17.85 0.81 4.57
N GLN A 170 18.09 2.10 4.86
CA GLN A 170 18.59 2.59 6.14
C GLN A 170 17.94 3.93 6.47
N HIS A 171 17.39 4.05 7.66
CA HIS A 171 16.70 5.27 8.09
C HIS A 171 17.62 6.49 8.17
N ASP A 172 18.85 6.29 8.66
CA ASP A 172 19.85 7.37 8.74
C ASP A 172 20.19 7.92 7.36
N LYS A 173 20.38 7.04 6.37
CA LYS A 173 20.63 7.43 4.98
C LYS A 173 19.46 8.22 4.39
N ALA A 174 18.21 7.80 4.67
CA ALA A 174 17.03 8.56 4.25
C ALA A 174 16.97 9.94 4.89
N THR A 175 17.35 10.04 6.17
CA THR A 175 17.42 11.31 6.90
C THR A 175 18.50 12.24 6.32
N GLU A 176 19.66 11.71 5.98
CA GLU A 176 20.72 12.47 5.30
C GLU A 176 20.30 12.93 3.90
N ASN A 177 19.67 12.07 3.13
CA ASN A 177 19.17 12.40 1.79
C ASN A 177 18.09 13.49 1.86
N LYS A 178 17.19 13.42 2.85
CA LYS A 178 16.20 14.48 3.07
C LYS A 178 16.85 15.84 3.37
N LYS A 179 17.95 15.87 4.12
CA LYS A 179 18.71 17.13 4.39
C LYS A 179 19.36 17.71 3.14
N LYS A 180 19.69 16.86 2.16
CA LYS A 180 20.29 17.27 0.87
C LYS A 180 19.24 17.69 -0.16
N HIS A 181 17.94 17.48 0.11
CA HIS A 181 16.89 17.88 -0.80
C HIS A 181 16.76 19.41 -0.84
N ASN A 182 16.83 19.96 -2.04
CA ASN A 182 16.61 21.39 -2.31
C ASN A 182 15.30 21.54 -3.06
N PRO A 183 14.25 22.16 -2.48
CA PRO A 183 12.95 22.34 -3.14
C PRO A 183 13.00 23.16 -4.44
N GLU A 184 14.02 24.02 -4.58
CA GLU A 184 14.24 24.85 -5.78
C GLU A 184 14.98 24.08 -6.89
N SER A 185 15.53 22.91 -6.59
CA SER A 185 16.20 22.05 -7.58
C SER A 185 15.18 21.20 -8.34
N PRO A 186 15.33 21.02 -9.65
CA PRO A 186 14.51 20.08 -10.43
C PRO A 186 14.85 18.61 -10.14
N PHE A 187 15.88 18.34 -9.33
CA PHE A 187 16.29 17.00 -8.92
C PHE A 187 15.76 16.66 -7.53
N LEU A 188 15.37 15.41 -7.31
CA LEU A 188 15.01 14.93 -5.97
C LEU A 188 16.19 14.98 -5.00
N LEU A 189 17.40 14.74 -5.48
CA LEU A 189 18.63 14.86 -4.72
C LEU A 189 19.71 15.51 -5.57
N GLY A 190 20.47 16.44 -4.95
CA GLY A 190 21.55 17.16 -5.59
C GLY A 190 21.08 18.35 -6.40
N ASP A 191 22.05 19.06 -6.95
CA ASP A 191 21.87 20.24 -7.79
C ASP A 191 22.36 19.97 -9.22
N PHE A 192 22.14 20.90 -10.12
CA PHE A 192 22.70 20.84 -11.46
C PHE A 192 24.23 20.68 -11.39
N PRO A 193 24.80 19.77 -12.21
CA PRO A 193 26.24 19.75 -12.37
C PRO A 193 26.71 21.14 -12.82
N THR A 194 27.61 21.74 -12.04
CA THR A 194 28.16 23.07 -12.36
C THR A 194 29.03 23.10 -13.63
N SER A 195 29.10 21.99 -14.36
CA SER A 195 29.95 21.80 -15.56
C SER A 195 29.20 21.83 -16.91
N PHE A 196 28.01 22.42 -16.96
CA PHE A 196 27.34 22.76 -18.24
C PHE A 196 27.48 24.24 -18.58
N THR A 197 28.69 24.78 -18.45
CA THR A 197 29.08 26.07 -19.05
C THR A 197 30.01 25.83 -20.21
#